data_fb7a0f1d0fb0a497ab3cdeaf384d8dbd
#
_entry.id   fb7a0f1d0fb0a497ab3cdeaf384d8dbd
#
_cell.length_a   1.000
_cell.length_b   1.000
_cell.length_c   1.000
_cell.angle_alpha   90.00
_cell.angle_beta   90.00
_cell.angle_gamma   90.00
#
_symmetry.space_group_name_H-M   'P 1'
#
loop_
_entity.id
_entity.type
_entity.pdbx_description
1 polymer ?
#
loop_
_entity_poly.entity_id
_entity_poly.type
_entity_poly.pdbx_seq_one_letter_code
_entity_poly.pdbx_strand_id
1 'polypeptide(L)'
;MPSETKNIIFLHGTGQSALSYEYFNLFLPEHSSHCLEYDVHEDFDDIVNRFHKYYVDNLAGEQVHLVCHSYGCLLGMYLASRIDANVENFISLSAPWKGSRTAKWLNLVFRQSKLFQNTRPDSDIIQSLSNLNNNFKITNIITTGSSGGGNVLAGFGQEKNDGLLTVLTQESYPDNFKNVTDIKFALSHNEVLLSYDVVNILKEKIFNE
;
A
#
# COMPACT_ATOMS: atom_id res chain seq x y z
N MET A 1 4.50 30.95 11.02
CA MET A 1 5.71 30.23 10.56
C MET A 1 5.31 29.56 9.28
N PRO A 2 6.13 29.49 8.23
CA PRO A 2 5.80 28.63 7.08
C PRO A 2 5.60 27.21 7.61
N SER A 3 4.56 26.54 7.17
CA SER A 3 4.34 25.11 7.50
C SER A 3 5.53 24.33 6.96
N GLU A 4 6.07 23.45 7.78
CA GLU A 4 7.14 22.53 7.36
C GLU A 4 6.64 21.68 6.20
N THR A 5 7.39 21.67 5.08
CA THR A 5 7.02 20.90 3.89
C THR A 5 7.00 19.42 4.25
N LYS A 6 5.87 18.75 4.03
CA LYS A 6 5.73 17.32 4.33
C LYS A 6 6.38 16.46 3.25
N ASN A 7 7.14 15.45 3.67
CA ASN A 7 7.71 14.45 2.76
C ASN A 7 6.75 13.26 2.63
N ILE A 8 6.28 13.00 1.42
CA ILE A 8 5.36 11.88 1.14
C ILE A 8 6.04 10.90 0.19
N ILE A 9 6.20 9.66 0.66
CA ILE A 9 6.70 8.55 -0.16
C ILE A 9 5.49 7.80 -0.71
N PHE A 10 5.39 7.74 -2.04
CA PHE A 10 4.35 7.01 -2.75
C PHE A 10 4.89 5.70 -3.32
N LEU A 11 4.16 4.60 -3.07
CA LEU A 11 4.49 3.25 -3.56
C LEU A 11 3.29 2.67 -4.31
N HIS A 12 3.42 2.59 -5.63
CA HIS A 12 2.34 2.15 -6.52
C HIS A 12 2.02 0.65 -6.41
N GLY A 13 0.88 0.24 -6.95
CA GLY A 13 0.49 -1.16 -7.08
C GLY A 13 1.06 -1.83 -8.33
N THR A 14 0.72 -3.10 -8.50
CA THR A 14 1.11 -3.89 -9.67
C THR A 14 0.57 -3.30 -10.96
N GLY A 15 1.44 -3.20 -11.97
CA GLY A 15 1.06 -2.68 -13.30
C GLY A 15 0.79 -1.17 -13.32
N GLN A 16 1.24 -0.47 -12.31
CA GLN A 16 1.14 0.97 -12.16
C GLN A 16 2.53 1.62 -12.18
N SER A 17 2.58 2.95 -12.03
CA SER A 17 3.79 3.75 -11.95
C SER A 17 3.56 4.98 -11.07
N ALA A 18 4.56 5.84 -10.95
CA ALA A 18 4.46 7.13 -10.27
C ALA A 18 3.26 7.98 -10.75
N LEU A 19 2.89 7.86 -12.04
CA LEU A 19 1.75 8.57 -12.63
C LEU A 19 0.41 8.25 -11.93
N SER A 20 0.31 7.12 -11.26
CA SER A 20 -0.90 6.76 -10.50
C SER A 20 -1.21 7.71 -9.34
N TYR A 21 -0.23 8.51 -8.91
CA TYR A 21 -0.36 9.45 -7.80
C TYR A 21 -0.50 10.93 -8.25
N GLU A 22 -0.51 11.20 -9.56
CA GLU A 22 -0.66 12.56 -10.07
C GLU A 22 -1.96 13.23 -9.61
N TYR A 23 -3.03 12.46 -9.47
CA TYR A 23 -4.29 12.97 -8.92
C TYR A 23 -4.12 13.46 -7.47
N PHE A 24 -3.40 12.72 -6.63
CA PHE A 24 -3.13 13.15 -5.27
C PHE A 24 -2.19 14.35 -5.23
N ASN A 25 -1.11 14.34 -6.02
CA ASN A 25 -0.18 15.46 -6.12
C ASN A 25 -0.88 16.76 -6.53
N LEU A 26 -1.90 16.67 -7.39
CA LEU A 26 -2.66 17.85 -7.86
C LEU A 26 -3.54 18.48 -6.77
N PHE A 27 -4.09 17.65 -5.87
CA PHE A 27 -5.10 18.11 -4.89
C PHE A 27 -4.59 18.20 -3.45
N LEU A 28 -3.42 17.67 -3.15
CA LEU A 28 -2.80 17.84 -1.84
C LEU A 28 -2.14 19.21 -1.71
N PRO A 29 -2.04 19.78 -0.48
CA PRO A 29 -1.22 20.95 -0.21
C PRO A 29 0.23 20.76 -0.66
N GLU A 30 1.01 21.86 -0.68
CA GLU A 30 2.42 21.82 -1.05
C GLU A 30 3.19 20.80 -0.20
N HIS A 31 3.87 19.88 -0.86
CA HIS A 31 4.63 18.78 -0.25
C HIS A 31 5.79 18.34 -1.14
N SER A 32 6.74 17.61 -0.57
CA SER A 32 7.78 16.89 -1.32
C SER A 32 7.29 15.50 -1.67
N SER A 33 7.08 15.24 -2.95
CA SER A 33 6.60 13.95 -3.47
C SER A 33 7.76 13.04 -3.89
N HIS A 34 7.83 11.84 -3.32
CA HIS A 34 8.86 10.83 -3.59
C HIS A 34 8.21 9.57 -4.12
N CYS A 35 8.00 9.48 -5.43
CA CYS A 35 7.41 8.30 -6.06
C CYS A 35 8.51 7.26 -6.35
N LEU A 36 8.48 6.14 -5.64
CA LEU A 36 9.48 5.08 -5.79
C LEU A 36 9.00 4.04 -6.79
N GLU A 37 9.71 3.94 -7.90
CA GLU A 37 9.41 3.01 -8.99
C GLU A 37 10.07 1.64 -8.77
N TYR A 38 9.39 0.58 -9.18
CA TYR A 38 9.91 -0.78 -9.13
C TYR A 38 9.29 -1.67 -10.21
N ASP A 39 10.00 -2.73 -10.57
CA ASP A 39 9.47 -3.81 -11.41
C ASP A 39 9.02 -4.97 -10.52
N VAL A 40 7.79 -5.44 -10.74
CA VAL A 40 7.20 -6.60 -10.03
C VAL A 40 7.93 -7.93 -10.29
N HIS A 41 8.85 -7.96 -11.24
CA HIS A 41 9.73 -9.09 -11.55
C HIS A 41 11.02 -9.10 -10.74
N GLU A 42 11.38 -7.96 -10.10
CA GLU A 42 12.53 -7.88 -9.19
C GLU A 42 12.29 -8.67 -7.90
N ASP A 43 13.36 -9.04 -7.22
CA ASP A 43 13.26 -9.64 -5.90
C ASP A 43 12.75 -8.63 -4.87
N PHE A 44 11.85 -9.07 -4.01
CA PHE A 44 11.19 -8.22 -3.01
C PHE A 44 12.20 -7.50 -2.12
N ASP A 45 13.18 -8.24 -1.60
CA ASP A 45 14.19 -7.69 -0.71
C ASP A 45 15.10 -6.69 -1.42
N ASP A 46 15.41 -6.89 -2.70
CA ASP A 46 16.20 -5.95 -3.49
C ASP A 46 15.44 -4.63 -3.69
N ILE A 47 14.14 -4.69 -3.96
CA ILE A 47 13.28 -3.50 -4.04
C ILE A 47 13.29 -2.75 -2.70
N VAL A 48 13.03 -3.45 -1.59
CA VAL A 48 13.00 -2.83 -0.25
C VAL A 48 14.37 -2.26 0.14
N ASN A 49 15.46 -2.95 -0.19
CA ASN A 49 16.84 -2.45 0.04
C ASN A 49 17.12 -1.17 -0.74
N ARG A 50 16.68 -1.12 -2.01
CA ARG A 50 16.81 0.07 -2.86
C ARG A 50 15.99 1.25 -2.32
N PHE A 51 14.78 1.01 -1.83
CA PHE A 51 13.93 2.04 -1.22
C PHE A 51 14.52 2.55 0.11
N HIS A 52 15.03 1.65 0.94
CA HIS A 52 15.73 2.03 2.15
C HIS A 52 16.98 2.86 1.86
N LYS A 53 17.76 2.46 0.85
CA LYS A 53 18.91 3.26 0.40
C LYS A 53 18.48 4.65 -0.09
N TYR A 54 17.40 4.74 -0.87
CA TYR A 54 16.86 6.02 -1.30
C TYR A 54 16.52 6.92 -0.12
N TYR A 55 15.84 6.38 0.91
CA TYR A 55 15.53 7.12 2.13
C TYR A 55 16.81 7.62 2.83
N VAL A 56 17.80 6.75 3.01
CA VAL A 56 19.06 7.12 3.65
C VAL A 56 19.81 8.21 2.89
N ASP A 57 19.81 8.13 1.56
CA ASP A 57 20.56 9.08 0.72
C ASP A 57 19.86 10.45 0.60
N ASN A 58 18.53 10.52 0.70
CA ASN A 58 17.75 11.72 0.37
C ASN A 58 16.91 12.28 1.53
N LEU A 59 16.56 11.47 2.52
CA LEU A 59 15.58 11.81 3.56
C LEU A 59 16.04 11.41 4.98
N ALA A 60 17.32 11.09 5.16
CA ALA A 60 17.82 10.60 6.45
C ALA A 60 17.52 11.57 7.59
N GLY A 61 16.80 11.10 8.61
CA GLY A 61 16.38 11.89 9.76
C GLY A 61 15.11 12.72 9.57
N GLU A 62 14.59 12.81 8.34
CA GLU A 62 13.34 13.49 8.06
C GLU A 62 12.13 12.66 8.45
N GLN A 63 11.07 13.32 8.92
CA GLN A 63 9.76 12.69 9.08
C GLN A 63 9.13 12.46 7.71
N VAL A 64 8.56 11.28 7.52
CA VAL A 64 7.93 10.90 6.25
C VAL A 64 6.52 10.34 6.48
N HIS A 65 5.67 10.53 5.49
CA HIS A 65 4.39 9.84 5.37
C HIS A 65 4.49 8.85 4.20
N LEU A 66 4.00 7.63 4.38
CA LEU A 66 3.93 6.66 3.29
C LEU A 66 2.48 6.52 2.82
N VAL A 67 2.27 6.64 1.51
CA VAL A 67 0.97 6.40 0.84
C VAL A 67 1.19 5.28 -0.16
N CYS A 68 0.63 4.11 0.13
CA CYS A 68 0.93 2.88 -0.58
C CYS A 68 -0.34 2.25 -1.14
N HIS A 69 -0.29 1.73 -2.35
CA HIS A 69 -1.41 1.06 -2.99
C HIS A 69 -1.12 -0.42 -3.26
N SER A 70 -2.09 -1.30 -2.94
CA SER A 70 -2.05 -2.71 -3.31
C SER A 70 -0.73 -3.40 -2.90
N TYR A 71 0.02 -4.00 -3.84
CA TYR A 71 1.33 -4.61 -3.59
C TYR A 71 2.35 -3.64 -3.00
N GLY A 72 2.28 -2.36 -3.37
CA GLY A 72 3.10 -1.31 -2.78
C GLY A 72 2.92 -1.18 -1.26
N CYS A 73 1.77 -1.60 -0.69
CA CYS A 73 1.57 -1.62 0.76
C CYS A 73 2.48 -2.63 1.47
N LEU A 74 2.75 -3.79 0.84
CA LEU A 74 3.68 -4.77 1.40
C LEU A 74 5.11 -4.20 1.39
N LEU A 75 5.56 -3.68 0.24
CA LEU A 75 6.88 -3.04 0.11
C LEU A 75 7.03 -1.87 1.10
N GLY A 76 6.00 -1.02 1.19
CA GLY A 76 5.96 0.13 2.09
C GLY A 76 6.04 -0.27 3.55
N MET A 77 5.36 -1.34 3.97
CA MET A 77 5.39 -1.80 5.36
C MET A 77 6.78 -2.32 5.75
N TYR A 78 7.47 -3.04 4.86
CA TYR A 78 8.84 -3.47 5.09
C TYR A 78 9.83 -2.30 5.11
N LEU A 79 9.64 -1.29 4.26
CA LEU A 79 10.42 -0.05 4.32
C LEU A 79 10.14 0.69 5.63
N ALA A 80 8.87 0.92 5.96
CA ALA A 80 8.44 1.63 7.16
C ALA A 80 9.00 1.00 8.44
N SER A 81 9.02 -0.33 8.52
CA SER A 81 9.60 -1.06 9.66
C SER A 81 11.11 -0.81 9.84
N ARG A 82 11.84 -0.50 8.77
CA ARG A 82 13.28 -0.20 8.82
C ARG A 82 13.59 1.24 9.24
N ILE A 83 12.64 2.15 9.01
CA ILE A 83 12.75 3.58 9.32
C ILE A 83 11.71 4.04 10.35
N ASP A 84 11.20 3.11 11.15
CA ASP A 84 10.04 3.22 12.05
C ASP A 84 9.99 4.53 12.85
N ALA A 85 11.11 4.97 13.42
CA ALA A 85 11.17 6.20 14.21
C ALA A 85 10.90 7.50 13.42
N ASN A 86 10.97 7.44 12.09
CA ASN A 86 10.79 8.58 11.19
C ASN A 86 9.49 8.50 10.39
N VAL A 87 8.68 7.45 10.58
CA VAL A 87 7.37 7.34 9.94
C VAL A 87 6.32 7.97 10.83
N GLU A 88 5.64 9.01 10.36
CA GLU A 88 4.55 9.65 11.08
C GLU A 88 3.20 8.96 10.78
N ASN A 89 2.90 8.77 9.49
CA ASN A 89 1.69 8.08 9.06
C ASN A 89 2.01 7.08 7.94
N PHE A 90 1.40 5.91 8.03
CA PHE A 90 1.35 4.91 6.97
C PHE A 90 -0.09 4.79 6.47
N ILE A 91 -0.35 5.13 5.22
CA ILE A 91 -1.69 5.09 4.64
C ILE A 91 -1.69 4.01 3.56
N SER A 92 -2.43 2.94 3.82
CA SER A 92 -2.60 1.84 2.88
C SER A 92 -3.90 1.97 2.11
N LEU A 93 -3.82 1.80 0.80
CA LEU A 93 -4.94 1.82 -0.12
C LEU A 93 -5.10 0.40 -0.69
N SER A 94 -6.20 -0.28 -0.34
CA SER A 94 -6.52 -1.63 -0.85
C SER A 94 -5.40 -2.65 -0.64
N ALA A 95 -4.88 -2.77 0.58
CA ALA A 95 -3.71 -3.58 0.88
C ALA A 95 -4.01 -5.08 0.98
N PRO A 96 -3.18 -5.98 0.43
CA PRO A 96 -3.35 -7.43 0.51
C PRO A 96 -2.71 -8.01 1.79
N TRP A 97 -3.10 -7.56 2.99
CA TRP A 97 -2.46 -7.94 4.25
C TRP A 97 -2.45 -9.45 4.53
N LYS A 98 -3.50 -10.15 4.11
CA LYS A 98 -3.62 -11.62 4.26
C LYS A 98 -3.15 -12.37 3.01
N GLY A 99 -2.56 -11.68 2.06
CA GLY A 99 -2.26 -12.22 0.74
C GLY A 99 -3.50 -12.39 -0.14
N SER A 100 -3.31 -12.74 -1.40
CA SER A 100 -4.39 -12.91 -2.38
C SER A 100 -4.60 -14.38 -2.71
N ARG A 101 -5.82 -14.89 -2.55
CA ARG A 101 -6.19 -16.23 -3.03
C ARG A 101 -6.04 -16.35 -4.54
N THR A 102 -6.36 -15.28 -5.26
CA THR A 102 -6.18 -15.20 -6.72
C THR A 102 -4.71 -15.37 -7.09
N ALA A 103 -3.78 -14.76 -6.34
CA ALA A 103 -2.35 -14.93 -6.54
C ALA A 103 -1.92 -16.40 -6.38
N LYS A 104 -2.54 -17.13 -5.46
CA LYS A 104 -2.26 -18.58 -5.30
C LYS A 104 -2.61 -19.39 -6.54
N TRP A 105 -3.77 -19.11 -7.18
CA TRP A 105 -4.17 -19.77 -8.42
C TRP A 105 -3.33 -19.32 -9.61
N LEU A 106 -3.07 -18.03 -9.75
CA LEU A 106 -2.26 -17.49 -10.84
C LEU A 106 -0.81 -17.96 -10.75
N ASN A 107 -0.27 -18.17 -9.55
CA ASN A 107 1.06 -18.73 -9.37
C ASN A 107 1.19 -20.17 -9.89
N LEU A 108 0.11 -20.95 -9.95
CA LEU A 108 0.15 -22.29 -10.57
C LEU A 108 0.38 -22.19 -12.08
N VAL A 109 -0.09 -21.13 -12.71
CA VAL A 109 0.05 -20.89 -14.16
C VAL A 109 1.31 -20.10 -14.47
N PHE A 110 1.58 -19.06 -13.68
CA PHE A 110 2.70 -18.12 -13.86
C PHE A 110 3.76 -18.30 -12.76
N ARG A 111 4.33 -19.51 -12.66
CA ARG A 111 5.26 -19.91 -11.60
C ARG A 111 6.51 -19.02 -11.45
N GLN A 112 6.89 -18.30 -12.49
CA GLN A 112 8.06 -17.40 -12.48
C GLN A 112 7.73 -15.97 -12.03
N SER A 113 6.47 -15.64 -11.81
CA SER A 113 6.08 -14.30 -11.34
C SER A 113 6.38 -14.12 -9.87
N LYS A 114 7.37 -13.30 -9.55
CA LYS A 114 7.72 -12.90 -8.18
C LYS A 114 6.51 -12.30 -7.45
N LEU A 115 5.72 -11.47 -8.16
CA LEU A 115 4.50 -10.89 -7.62
C LEU A 115 3.55 -11.94 -7.02
N PHE A 116 3.20 -12.98 -7.82
CA PHE A 116 2.28 -14.00 -7.35
C PHE A 116 2.88 -14.88 -6.26
N GLN A 117 4.20 -15.11 -6.29
CA GLN A 117 4.90 -15.80 -5.21
C GLN A 117 4.81 -15.02 -3.91
N ASN A 118 5.07 -13.71 -3.95
CA ASN A 118 5.14 -12.84 -2.78
C ASN A 118 3.77 -12.53 -2.16
N THR A 119 2.71 -12.52 -2.99
CA THR A 119 1.34 -12.17 -2.54
C THR A 119 0.47 -13.36 -2.19
N ARG A 120 0.99 -14.60 -2.23
CA ARG A 120 0.23 -15.75 -1.72
C ARG A 120 0.05 -15.65 -0.21
N PRO A 121 -1.08 -16.16 0.34
CA PRO A 121 -1.31 -16.18 1.79
C PRO A 121 -0.25 -16.94 2.59
N ASP A 122 0.40 -17.93 1.96
CA ASP A 122 1.44 -18.79 2.52
C ASP A 122 2.87 -18.36 2.14
N SER A 123 3.06 -17.16 1.59
CA SER A 123 4.39 -16.62 1.27
C SER A 123 5.12 -16.14 2.54
N ASP A 124 6.45 -16.25 2.52
CA ASP A 124 7.29 -15.72 3.60
C ASP A 124 7.06 -14.22 3.83
N ILE A 125 6.81 -13.46 2.77
CA ILE A 125 6.50 -12.03 2.85
C ILE A 125 5.24 -11.77 3.70
N ILE A 126 4.14 -12.46 3.42
CA ILE A 126 2.89 -12.30 4.18
C ILE A 126 3.06 -12.83 5.62
N GLN A 127 3.70 -13.98 5.80
CA GLN A 127 3.89 -14.56 7.14
C GLN A 127 4.79 -13.70 8.04
N SER A 128 5.80 -13.06 7.46
CA SER A 128 6.75 -12.24 8.23
C SER A 128 6.21 -10.85 8.59
N LEU A 129 5.05 -10.41 8.06
CA LEU A 129 4.42 -9.15 8.46
C LEU A 129 4.21 -9.06 9.98
N SER A 130 3.91 -10.18 10.64
CA SER A 130 3.74 -10.24 12.10
C SER A 130 5.00 -9.96 12.91
N ASN A 131 6.17 -9.95 12.27
CA ASN A 131 7.46 -9.70 12.92
C ASN A 131 7.97 -8.27 12.69
N LEU A 132 7.24 -7.45 11.91
CA LEU A 132 7.69 -6.11 11.58
C LEU A 132 7.37 -5.10 12.70
N ASN A 133 8.29 -4.17 12.95
CA ASN A 133 8.04 -3.02 13.82
C ASN A 133 7.06 -2.05 13.16
N ASN A 134 6.15 -1.48 13.94
CA ASN A 134 5.17 -0.51 13.46
C ASN A 134 4.67 0.38 14.61
N ASN A 135 5.49 1.32 15.05
CA ASN A 135 5.14 2.27 16.12
C ASN A 135 4.41 3.52 15.58
N PHE A 136 4.27 3.63 14.26
CA PHE A 136 3.60 4.72 13.55
C PHE A 136 2.08 4.51 13.48
N LYS A 137 1.36 5.57 13.07
CA LYS A 137 -0.08 5.51 12.82
C LYS A 137 -0.35 4.86 11.47
N ILE A 138 -1.31 3.94 11.43
CA ILE A 138 -1.74 3.25 10.21
C ILE A 138 -3.19 3.65 9.89
N THR A 139 -3.41 4.20 8.71
CA THR A 139 -4.75 4.39 8.14
C THR A 139 -4.96 3.38 7.02
N ASN A 140 -5.83 2.41 7.25
CA ASN A 140 -6.10 1.33 6.30
C ASN A 140 -7.38 1.63 5.52
N ILE A 141 -7.24 2.07 4.27
CA ILE A 141 -8.35 2.35 3.37
C ILE A 141 -8.74 1.07 2.64
N ILE A 142 -9.92 0.59 2.94
CA ILE A 142 -10.51 -0.67 2.47
C ILE A 142 -11.50 -0.35 1.37
N THR A 143 -11.31 -0.94 0.20
CA THR A 143 -12.18 -0.79 -0.96
C THR A 143 -13.18 -1.95 -1.04
N THR A 144 -14.44 -1.63 -1.33
CA THR A 144 -15.55 -2.61 -1.30
C THR A 144 -16.41 -2.60 -2.57
N GLY A 145 -16.09 -1.75 -3.54
CA GLY A 145 -16.85 -1.58 -4.77
C GLY A 145 -16.42 -2.58 -5.83
N SER A 146 -17.18 -3.64 -6.01
CA SER A 146 -16.93 -4.63 -7.05
C SER A 146 -17.48 -4.17 -8.40
N SER A 147 -16.79 -3.26 -9.09
CA SER A 147 -17.14 -2.92 -10.47
C SER A 147 -16.27 -3.70 -11.46
N GLY A 148 -16.91 -4.46 -12.35
CA GLY A 148 -16.27 -5.06 -13.53
C GLY A 148 -16.02 -6.56 -13.48
N GLY A 149 -15.46 -7.09 -14.58
CA GLY A 149 -15.23 -8.52 -14.82
C GLY A 149 -14.19 -9.19 -13.92
N GLY A 150 -13.52 -8.45 -13.05
CA GLY A 150 -12.57 -8.97 -12.06
C GLY A 150 -13.19 -9.98 -11.09
N ASN A 151 -14.48 -9.82 -10.77
CA ASN A 151 -15.22 -10.74 -9.92
C ASN A 151 -15.25 -12.18 -10.43
N VAL A 152 -15.35 -12.35 -11.74
CA VAL A 152 -15.41 -13.70 -12.38
C VAL A 152 -14.03 -14.33 -12.41
N LEU A 153 -13.00 -13.56 -12.74
CA LEU A 153 -11.62 -14.04 -12.79
C LEU A 153 -11.02 -14.32 -11.42
N ALA A 154 -11.42 -13.55 -10.42
CA ALA A 154 -10.92 -13.69 -9.05
C ALA A 154 -11.59 -14.84 -8.26
N GLY A 155 -12.71 -15.41 -8.76
CA GLY A 155 -13.37 -16.56 -8.15
C GLY A 155 -13.93 -16.28 -6.75
N PHE A 156 -14.27 -15.03 -6.43
CA PHE A 156 -14.69 -14.62 -5.08
C PHE A 156 -16.11 -15.07 -4.70
N GLY A 157 -16.88 -15.56 -5.67
CA GLY A 157 -18.27 -15.97 -5.40
C GLY A 157 -19.11 -14.80 -4.85
N GLN A 158 -19.63 -14.96 -3.63
CA GLN A 158 -20.42 -13.93 -2.95
C GLN A 158 -19.60 -13.09 -1.95
N GLU A 159 -18.28 -13.30 -1.85
CA GLU A 159 -17.45 -12.51 -0.94
C GLU A 159 -17.40 -11.05 -1.39
N LYS A 160 -17.57 -10.11 -0.45
CA LYS A 160 -17.38 -8.68 -0.73
C LYS A 160 -15.95 -8.44 -1.16
N ASN A 161 -15.76 -7.71 -2.25
CA ASN A 161 -14.44 -7.46 -2.84
C ASN A 161 -14.45 -6.13 -3.59
N ASP A 162 -13.26 -5.68 -4.04
CA ASP A 162 -13.06 -4.46 -4.80
C ASP A 162 -12.80 -4.72 -6.31
N GLY A 163 -13.06 -5.95 -6.75
CA GLY A 163 -12.75 -6.42 -8.11
C GLY A 163 -11.41 -7.15 -8.21
N LEU A 164 -10.50 -7.01 -7.25
CA LEU A 164 -9.19 -7.67 -7.23
C LEU A 164 -8.89 -8.38 -5.90
N LEU A 165 -9.24 -7.78 -4.77
CA LEU A 165 -9.04 -8.31 -3.42
C LEU A 165 -10.37 -8.42 -2.68
N THR A 166 -10.50 -9.44 -1.82
CA THR A 166 -11.64 -9.50 -0.91
C THR A 166 -11.48 -8.46 0.21
N VAL A 167 -12.59 -7.99 0.74
CA VAL A 167 -12.60 -7.11 1.93
C VAL A 167 -11.89 -7.78 3.09
N LEU A 168 -12.13 -9.07 3.30
CA LEU A 168 -11.46 -9.86 4.34
C LEU A 168 -9.92 -9.84 4.20
N THR A 169 -9.39 -9.87 2.97
CA THR A 169 -7.95 -9.78 2.72
C THR A 169 -7.37 -8.43 3.17
N GLN A 170 -8.13 -7.35 2.95
CA GLN A 170 -7.72 -5.99 3.29
C GLN A 170 -7.86 -5.69 4.81
N GLU A 171 -8.81 -6.32 5.49
CA GLU A 171 -9.07 -6.14 6.93
C GLU A 171 -8.21 -7.04 7.83
N SER A 172 -7.67 -8.13 7.28
CA SER A 172 -6.95 -9.14 8.08
C SER A 172 -5.46 -8.85 8.15
N TYR A 173 -5.09 -7.71 8.70
CA TYR A 173 -3.68 -7.41 9.03
C TYR A 173 -3.23 -8.17 10.29
N PRO A 174 -1.91 -8.33 10.52
CA PRO A 174 -1.37 -9.01 11.70
C PRO A 174 -1.71 -8.30 13.02
N ASP A 175 -1.87 -9.06 14.10
CA ASP A 175 -2.23 -8.55 15.44
C ASP A 175 -1.20 -7.59 16.04
N ASN A 176 0.06 -7.64 15.56
CA ASN A 176 1.10 -6.71 15.99
C ASN A 176 0.95 -5.30 15.39
N PHE A 177 0.09 -5.11 14.38
CA PHE A 177 -0.19 -3.78 13.84
C PHE A 177 -0.98 -2.99 14.88
N LYS A 178 -0.33 -1.97 15.42
CA LYS A 178 -0.90 -1.08 16.43
C LYS A 178 -1.38 0.22 15.78
N ASN A 179 -2.26 0.94 16.46
CA ASN A 179 -2.74 2.25 16.03
C ASN A 179 -3.33 2.24 14.61
N VAL A 180 -4.07 1.18 14.25
CA VAL A 180 -4.75 1.06 12.96
C VAL A 180 -6.13 1.70 13.01
N THR A 181 -6.45 2.50 11.99
CA THR A 181 -7.78 3.05 11.75
C THR A 181 -8.27 2.57 10.39
N ASP A 182 -9.33 1.77 10.38
CA ASP A 182 -9.97 1.29 9.15
C ASP A 182 -10.99 2.29 8.62
N ILE A 183 -10.92 2.60 7.33
CA ILE A 183 -11.89 3.44 6.62
C ILE A 183 -12.34 2.69 5.37
N LYS A 184 -13.66 2.55 5.17
CA LYS A 184 -14.23 1.79 4.04
C LYS A 184 -14.85 2.73 3.01
N PHE A 185 -14.51 2.47 1.74
CA PHE A 185 -15.12 3.16 0.60
C PHE A 185 -15.72 2.16 -0.39
N ALA A 186 -16.88 2.51 -0.96
CA ALA A 186 -17.52 1.75 -2.03
C ALA A 186 -16.86 2.03 -3.40
N LEU A 187 -15.51 1.92 -3.44
CA LEU A 187 -14.68 2.12 -4.60
C LEU A 187 -14.08 0.79 -5.06
N SER A 188 -13.81 0.64 -6.35
CA SER A 188 -13.02 -0.49 -6.87
C SER A 188 -11.55 -0.31 -6.53
N HIS A 189 -10.76 -1.38 -6.77
CA HIS A 189 -9.35 -1.48 -6.44
C HIS A 189 -8.50 -0.29 -6.95
N ASN A 190 -8.80 0.23 -8.14
CA ASN A 190 -8.05 1.34 -8.73
C ASN A 190 -8.75 2.69 -8.60
N GLU A 191 -10.09 2.74 -8.44
CA GLU A 191 -10.80 4.01 -8.26
C GLU A 191 -10.35 4.77 -6.99
N VAL A 192 -9.83 4.05 -6.01
CA VAL A 192 -9.28 4.63 -4.78
C VAL A 192 -8.19 5.68 -5.05
N LEU A 193 -7.44 5.54 -6.14
CA LEU A 193 -6.37 6.45 -6.56
C LEU A 193 -6.90 7.74 -7.21
N LEU A 194 -8.19 7.79 -7.57
CA LEU A 194 -8.85 8.93 -8.23
C LEU A 194 -9.98 9.51 -7.38
N SER A 195 -10.04 9.14 -6.11
CA SER A 195 -11.12 9.54 -5.20
C SER A 195 -10.78 10.83 -4.45
N TYR A 196 -11.65 11.82 -4.57
CA TYR A 196 -11.51 13.06 -3.80
C TYR A 196 -11.76 12.84 -2.29
N ASP A 197 -12.59 11.88 -1.92
CA ASP A 197 -12.79 11.51 -0.52
C ASP A 197 -11.49 10.95 0.09
N VAL A 198 -10.73 10.19 -0.68
CA VAL A 198 -9.40 9.70 -0.26
C VAL A 198 -8.43 10.87 -0.13
N VAL A 199 -8.44 11.84 -1.05
CA VAL A 199 -7.65 13.09 -0.92
C VAL A 199 -7.97 13.80 0.39
N ASN A 200 -9.23 13.91 0.78
CA ASN A 200 -9.61 14.54 2.05
C ASN A 200 -9.06 13.78 3.27
N ILE A 201 -9.05 12.44 3.22
CA ILE A 201 -8.40 11.64 4.28
C ILE A 201 -6.88 11.91 4.31
N LEU A 202 -6.22 11.98 3.15
CA LEU A 202 -4.79 12.31 3.09
C LEU A 202 -4.52 13.70 3.67
N LYS A 203 -5.35 14.71 3.36
CA LYS A 203 -5.25 16.06 3.94
C LYS A 203 -5.38 16.02 5.46
N GLU A 204 -6.41 15.34 5.97
CA GLU A 204 -6.62 15.19 7.41
C GLU A 204 -5.43 14.53 8.11
N LYS A 205 -4.94 13.41 7.56
CA LYS A 205 -3.90 12.59 8.24
C LYS A 205 -2.49 13.15 8.11
N ILE A 206 -2.19 13.87 7.02
CA ILE A 206 -0.84 14.37 6.71
C ILE A 206 -0.70 15.84 7.08
N PHE A 207 -1.72 16.65 6.80
CA PHE A 207 -1.65 18.12 6.94
C PHE A 207 -2.49 18.67 8.09
N ASN A 208 -3.33 17.84 8.74
CA ASN A 208 -4.27 18.22 9.79
C ASN A 208 -5.33 19.26 9.31
N GLU A 209 -5.80 19.13 8.06
CA GLU A 209 -6.77 20.00 7.40
C GLU A 209 -8.16 19.33 7.24
#